data_a672e798a4e6c9d02c55ecfb5b63d349
#
_entry.id   a672e798a4e6c9d02c55ecfb5b63d349
#
_cell.length_a   1.000
_cell.length_b   1.000
_cell.length_c   1.000
_cell.angle_alpha   90.00
_cell.angle_beta   90.00
_cell.angle_gamma   90.00
#
_symmetry.space_group_name_H-M   'P 1'
#
loop_
_entity.id
_entity.type
_entity.pdbx_description
1 polymer ?
#
loop_
_entity_poly.entity_id
_entity_poly.type
_entity_poly.pdbx_seq_one_letter_code
_entity_poly.pdbx_strand_id
1 'polypeptide(L)'
;MPDMITESDINYINANAYLPEHVLDYGSTMSNGEPYLFDTCLCYKKESVLIFIGYPLEGSFEKENIKRILENAVKTLKPMRLDVIAPTCDLYDGERCGYASDSYYRIKLSDLIIPNKVKNMIRRASCEVSIEHSNILSDEHKRLISIFLNEHDVNSETEYIFNMIPTYVSKSKTACLINARDANGRLIAFDVAELAAEKYAFYMFNVIDYRYIVPGVSDLLLMELISLAERKGKNFVNLGLGINK
;
A
#
# COMPACT_ATOMS: atom_id res chain seq x y z
N MET A 1 12.76 19.08 19.35
CA MET A 1 12.62 18.06 18.28
C MET A 1 11.17 17.68 18.28
N PRO A 2 10.55 17.36 17.15
CA PRO A 2 9.22 16.78 17.20
C PRO A 2 9.32 15.46 17.96
N ASP A 3 8.27 15.16 18.74
CA ASP A 3 8.23 13.93 19.52
C ASP A 3 8.15 12.72 18.58
N MET A 4 8.78 11.62 18.98
CA MET A 4 8.61 10.35 18.27
C MET A 4 7.15 9.91 18.35
N ILE A 5 6.67 9.19 17.32
CA ILE A 5 5.32 8.60 17.29
C ILE A 5 5.10 7.78 18.57
N THR A 6 4.08 8.15 19.32
CA THR A 6 3.66 7.47 20.56
C THR A 6 2.66 6.33 20.27
N GLU A 7 2.38 5.49 21.24
CA GLU A 7 1.33 4.46 21.11
C GLU A 7 -0.06 5.08 20.87
N SER A 8 -0.34 6.24 21.45
CA SER A 8 -1.57 7.00 21.19
C SER A 8 -1.65 7.47 19.74
N ASP A 9 -0.53 7.94 19.18
CA ASP A 9 -0.47 8.35 17.78
C ASP A 9 -0.66 7.15 16.84
N ILE A 10 -0.07 5.99 17.16
CA ILE A 10 -0.27 4.76 16.39
C ILE A 10 -1.76 4.38 16.35
N ASN A 11 -2.44 4.43 17.50
CA ASN A 11 -3.87 4.14 17.58
C ASN A 11 -4.70 5.13 16.77
N TYR A 12 -4.39 6.43 16.89
CA TYR A 12 -5.04 7.49 16.10
C TYR A 12 -4.84 7.29 14.59
N ILE A 13 -3.60 7.00 14.16
CA ILE A 13 -3.27 6.74 12.77
C ILE A 13 -4.04 5.52 12.25
N ASN A 14 -4.02 4.39 12.96
CA ASN A 14 -4.70 3.18 12.55
C ASN A 14 -6.23 3.36 12.49
N ALA A 15 -6.82 4.14 13.37
CA ALA A 15 -8.25 4.46 13.36
C ALA A 15 -8.68 5.27 12.13
N ASN A 16 -7.76 6.07 11.56
CA ASN A 16 -8.04 7.04 10.51
C ASN A 16 -7.31 6.77 9.19
N ALA A 17 -6.40 5.81 9.13
CA ALA A 17 -5.66 5.46 7.91
C ALA A 17 -6.60 4.98 6.79
N TYR A 18 -6.41 5.51 5.58
CA TYR A 18 -7.18 5.17 4.38
C TYR A 18 -6.34 5.11 3.09
N LEU A 19 -5.04 5.45 3.17
CA LEU A 19 -4.06 5.29 2.09
C LEU A 19 -2.94 4.36 2.55
N PRO A 20 -2.25 3.66 1.62
CA PRO A 20 -1.08 2.86 1.95
C PRO A 20 -0.01 3.64 2.72
N GLU A 21 0.22 4.90 2.35
CA GLU A 21 1.20 5.80 2.95
C GLU A 21 0.86 6.19 4.40
N HIS A 22 -0.37 5.95 4.86
CA HIS A 22 -0.75 6.10 6.26
C HIS A 22 -0.37 4.88 7.12
N VAL A 23 0.01 3.77 6.51
CA VAL A 23 0.50 2.58 7.23
C VAL A 23 1.95 2.81 7.63
N LEU A 24 2.22 2.94 8.92
CA LEU A 24 3.54 3.32 9.44
C LEU A 24 4.65 2.37 9.00
N ASP A 25 4.42 1.05 9.09
CA ASP A 25 5.42 0.05 8.70
C ASP A 25 5.72 0.11 7.19
N TYR A 26 4.69 0.37 6.36
CA TYR A 26 4.86 0.56 4.92
C TYR A 26 5.61 1.85 4.62
N GLY A 27 5.10 2.98 5.09
CA GLY A 27 5.69 4.29 4.81
C GLY A 27 7.15 4.39 5.29
N SER A 28 7.44 3.90 6.50
CA SER A 28 8.82 3.87 7.03
C SER A 28 9.73 2.94 6.23
N THR A 29 9.21 1.80 5.76
CA THR A 29 10.04 0.86 4.98
C THR A 29 10.32 1.40 3.59
N MET A 30 9.30 1.91 2.88
CA MET A 30 9.45 2.41 1.50
C MET A 30 10.29 3.69 1.44
N SER A 31 10.12 4.60 2.40
CA SER A 31 10.93 5.82 2.50
C SER A 31 12.31 5.59 3.13
N ASN A 32 12.49 4.46 3.83
CA ASN A 32 13.58 4.21 4.76
C ASN A 32 13.76 5.39 5.75
N GLY A 33 12.62 5.97 6.18
CA GLY A 33 12.54 7.18 6.99
C GLY A 33 11.81 6.98 8.31
N GLU A 34 12.08 7.88 9.25
CA GLU A 34 11.37 7.95 10.52
C GLU A 34 10.03 8.66 10.34
N PRO A 35 8.93 8.12 10.89
CA PRO A 35 7.61 8.73 10.82
C PRO A 35 7.47 9.88 11.83
N TYR A 36 6.76 10.92 11.43
CA TYR A 36 6.34 12.04 12.27
C TYR A 36 4.87 12.37 12.00
N LEU A 37 4.16 12.75 13.03
CA LEU A 37 2.79 13.24 12.93
C LEU A 37 2.78 14.75 13.22
N PHE A 38 2.29 15.53 12.27
CA PHE A 38 2.03 16.96 12.42
C PHE A 38 0.54 17.20 12.28
N ASP A 39 -0.12 17.46 13.40
CA ASP A 39 -1.57 17.60 13.46
C ASP A 39 -2.25 16.34 12.85
N THR A 40 -2.89 16.46 11.69
CA THR A 40 -3.57 15.37 10.99
C THR A 40 -2.77 14.76 9.84
N CYS A 41 -1.54 15.20 9.60
CA CYS A 41 -0.73 14.77 8.46
C CYS A 41 0.51 13.99 8.90
N LEU A 42 0.74 12.85 8.24
CA LEU A 42 1.96 12.07 8.40
C LEU A 42 3.08 12.61 7.50
N CYS A 43 4.30 12.44 7.94
CA CYS A 43 5.48 12.58 7.09
C CYS A 43 6.57 11.59 7.51
N TYR A 44 7.48 11.32 6.57
CA TYR A 44 8.60 10.41 6.77
C TYR A 44 9.89 11.17 6.45
N LYS A 45 10.84 11.17 7.40
CA LYS A 45 12.12 11.85 7.23
C LYS A 45 13.27 10.86 7.20
N LYS A 46 14.06 10.94 6.15
CA LYS A 46 15.35 10.28 6.03
C LYS A 46 16.42 11.31 5.76
N GLU A 47 17.36 11.47 6.68
CA GLU A 47 18.45 12.45 6.55
C GLU A 47 17.94 13.86 6.24
N SER A 48 18.17 14.34 5.01
CA SER A 48 17.75 15.67 4.53
C SER A 48 16.48 15.63 3.65
N VAL A 49 15.89 14.46 3.44
CA VAL A 49 14.66 14.29 2.63
C VAL A 49 13.45 14.18 3.55
N LEU A 50 12.39 14.91 3.23
CA LEU A 50 11.09 14.82 3.88
C LEU A 50 10.04 14.40 2.83
N ILE A 51 9.32 13.32 3.11
CA ILE A 51 8.13 12.91 2.35
C ILE A 51 6.93 13.30 3.19
N PHE A 52 6.11 14.23 2.70
CA PHE A 52 4.93 14.72 3.38
C PHE A 52 3.66 14.14 2.75
N ILE A 53 2.80 13.53 3.58
CA ILE A 53 1.52 12.97 3.15
C ILE A 53 0.43 14.02 3.40
N GLY A 54 0.11 14.79 2.38
CA GLY A 54 -0.87 15.87 2.41
C GLY A 54 -2.34 15.41 2.31
N TYR A 55 -2.59 14.14 2.57
CA TYR A 55 -3.90 13.55 2.78
C TYR A 55 -4.15 13.47 4.29
N PRO A 56 -5.01 14.33 4.88
CA PRO A 56 -5.19 14.36 6.33
C PRO A 56 -5.87 13.07 6.82
N LEU A 57 -5.41 12.56 7.95
CA LEU A 57 -6.00 11.39 8.61
C LEU A 57 -7.46 11.64 9.02
N GLU A 58 -7.78 12.88 9.40
CA GLU A 58 -9.10 13.26 9.84
C GLU A 58 -9.56 14.56 9.15
N GLY A 59 -10.86 14.68 8.92
CA GLY A 59 -11.46 15.84 8.25
C GLY A 59 -11.40 15.75 6.72
N SER A 60 -11.72 16.87 6.07
CA SER A 60 -11.60 17.05 4.62
C SER A 60 -10.27 17.69 4.26
N PHE A 61 -9.82 17.47 3.04
CA PHE A 61 -8.68 18.20 2.50
C PHE A 61 -9.06 19.69 2.36
N GLU A 62 -8.43 20.53 3.16
CA GLU A 62 -8.51 21.99 3.08
C GLU A 62 -7.11 22.54 2.81
N LYS A 63 -6.89 23.05 1.60
CA LYS A 63 -5.57 23.43 1.08
C LYS A 63 -4.79 24.32 2.05
N GLU A 64 -5.41 25.38 2.57
CA GLU A 64 -4.74 26.34 3.45
C GLU A 64 -4.31 25.71 4.80
N ASN A 65 -5.16 24.82 5.33
CA ASN A 65 -4.80 24.09 6.56
C ASN A 65 -3.64 23.11 6.31
N ILE A 66 -3.68 22.34 5.22
CA ILE A 66 -2.62 21.39 4.87
C ILE A 66 -1.30 22.14 4.58
N LYS A 67 -1.36 23.29 3.89
CA LYS A 67 -0.21 24.15 3.65
C LYS A 67 0.43 24.60 4.97
N ARG A 68 -0.36 25.07 5.92
CA ARG A 68 0.11 25.47 7.26
C ARG A 68 0.80 24.32 8.01
N ILE A 69 0.23 23.10 7.94
CA ILE A 69 0.83 21.91 8.55
C ILE A 69 2.16 21.57 7.88
N LEU A 70 2.22 21.60 6.56
CA LEU A 70 3.44 21.37 5.77
C LEU A 70 4.54 22.39 6.14
N GLU A 71 4.21 23.70 6.18
CA GLU A 71 5.14 24.76 6.56
C GLU A 71 5.71 24.53 7.97
N ASN A 72 4.88 24.10 8.91
CA ASN A 72 5.32 23.73 10.26
C ASN A 72 6.26 22.53 10.25
N ALA A 73 5.95 21.48 9.49
CA ALA A 73 6.83 20.31 9.35
C ALA A 73 8.19 20.70 8.74
N VAL A 74 8.20 21.50 7.66
CA VAL A 74 9.41 21.98 7.00
C VAL A 74 10.25 22.85 7.95
N LYS A 75 9.62 23.78 8.66
CA LYS A 75 10.30 24.64 9.64
C LYS A 75 10.95 23.85 10.77
N THR A 76 10.27 22.81 11.23
CA THR A 76 10.71 21.98 12.35
C THR A 76 11.80 20.99 11.94
N LEU A 77 11.60 20.29 10.82
CA LEU A 77 12.48 19.20 10.37
C LEU A 77 13.60 19.66 9.44
N LYS A 78 13.50 20.87 8.86
CA LYS A 78 14.50 21.54 8.00
C LYS A 78 15.06 20.61 6.91
N PRO A 79 14.23 20.05 6.04
CA PRO A 79 14.71 19.22 4.95
C PRO A 79 15.42 20.07 3.88
N MET A 80 16.34 19.45 3.13
CA MET A 80 16.91 20.03 1.90
C MET A 80 16.08 19.65 0.66
N ARG A 81 15.38 18.50 0.71
CA ARG A 81 14.46 18.03 -0.31
C ARG A 81 13.11 17.71 0.32
N LEU A 82 12.05 18.12 -0.38
CA LEU A 82 10.67 17.89 0.01
C LEU A 82 9.95 17.15 -1.13
N ASP A 83 9.43 15.97 -0.83
CA ASP A 83 8.52 15.24 -1.70
C ASP A 83 7.12 15.31 -1.06
N VAL A 84 6.08 15.62 -1.85
CA VAL A 84 4.71 15.81 -1.35
C VAL A 84 3.77 14.90 -2.10
N ILE A 85 3.02 14.08 -1.36
CA ILE A 85 1.92 13.25 -1.87
C ILE A 85 0.61 13.90 -1.42
N ALA A 86 -0.13 14.53 -2.33
CA ALA A 86 -1.31 15.30 -1.99
C ALA A 86 -2.33 15.36 -3.13
N PRO A 87 -3.61 15.71 -2.85
CA PRO A 87 -4.63 15.91 -3.89
C PRO A 87 -4.32 17.03 -4.88
N THR A 88 -3.39 17.92 -4.57
CA THR A 88 -3.00 19.05 -5.42
C THR A 88 -1.49 19.23 -5.42
N CYS A 89 -0.96 19.73 -6.53
CA CYS A 89 0.48 19.97 -6.70
C CYS A 89 0.93 21.37 -6.24
N ASP A 90 0.05 22.22 -5.76
CA ASP A 90 0.32 23.63 -5.43
C ASP A 90 0.29 23.93 -3.92
N LEU A 91 0.63 22.94 -3.10
CA LEU A 91 0.73 23.10 -1.64
C LEU A 91 1.97 23.85 -1.17
N TYR A 92 3.02 23.91 -1.99
CA TYR A 92 4.28 24.51 -1.63
C TYR A 92 4.81 25.41 -2.74
N ASP A 93 5.24 26.64 -2.38
CA ASP A 93 5.65 27.67 -3.34
C ASP A 93 7.15 27.59 -3.71
N GLY A 94 7.86 26.50 -3.38
CA GLY A 94 9.26 26.29 -3.71
C GLY A 94 9.51 25.92 -5.18
N GLU A 95 10.77 25.83 -5.57
CA GLU A 95 11.15 25.32 -6.90
C GLU A 95 10.65 23.89 -7.09
N ARG A 96 9.96 23.63 -8.21
CA ARG A 96 9.40 22.32 -8.53
C ARG A 96 10.31 21.57 -9.48
N CYS A 97 10.77 20.39 -9.06
CA CYS A 97 11.55 19.50 -9.91
C CYS A 97 10.69 18.64 -10.86
N GLY A 98 9.39 18.49 -10.57
CA GLY A 98 8.45 17.72 -11.37
C GLY A 98 7.22 17.31 -10.54
N TYR A 99 6.20 16.80 -11.24
CA TYR A 99 5.05 16.16 -10.61
C TYR A 99 4.54 15.00 -11.48
N ALA A 100 3.98 13.99 -10.83
CA ALA A 100 3.19 12.95 -11.46
C ALA A 100 1.79 12.96 -10.82
N SER A 101 0.76 12.57 -11.56
CA SER A 101 -0.60 12.47 -11.05
C SER A 101 -1.12 11.07 -11.27
N ASP A 102 -1.69 10.50 -10.22
CA ASP A 102 -2.36 9.21 -10.24
C ASP A 102 -3.59 9.24 -9.33
N SER A 103 -4.39 8.16 -9.34
CA SER A 103 -5.63 8.09 -8.57
C SER A 103 -5.62 6.84 -7.70
N TYR A 104 -6.01 7.01 -6.42
CA TYR A 104 -6.28 5.89 -5.54
C TYR A 104 -7.67 5.32 -5.82
N TYR A 105 -7.74 4.00 -5.90
CA TYR A 105 -8.98 3.27 -6.10
C TYR A 105 -9.38 2.56 -4.81
N ARG A 106 -10.67 2.53 -4.51
CA ARG A 106 -11.21 1.81 -3.36
C ARG A 106 -12.51 1.09 -3.68
N ILE A 107 -12.71 -0.03 -3.01
CA ILE A 107 -13.97 -0.76 -2.99
C ILE A 107 -14.65 -0.47 -1.65
N LYS A 108 -15.91 -0.05 -1.66
CA LYS A 108 -16.77 -0.04 -0.48
C LYS A 108 -17.45 -1.39 -0.38
N LEU A 109 -17.17 -2.15 0.66
CA LEU A 109 -17.58 -3.55 0.76
C LEU A 109 -19.10 -3.72 0.75
N SER A 110 -19.85 -2.82 1.40
CA SER A 110 -21.33 -2.84 1.41
C SER A 110 -21.95 -2.67 0.02
N ASP A 111 -21.24 -2.07 -0.93
CA ASP A 111 -21.77 -1.72 -2.25
C ASP A 111 -21.18 -2.62 -3.36
N LEU A 112 -20.39 -3.64 -2.97
CA LEU A 112 -19.68 -4.49 -3.92
C LEU A 112 -20.64 -5.35 -4.72
N ILE A 113 -20.62 -5.16 -6.03
CA ILE A 113 -21.32 -6.01 -7.00
C ILE A 113 -20.29 -6.65 -7.94
N ILE A 114 -20.15 -7.96 -7.87
CA ILE A 114 -19.22 -8.69 -8.72
C ILE A 114 -19.94 -9.14 -10.00
N PRO A 115 -19.46 -8.74 -11.19
CA PRO A 115 -20.03 -9.15 -12.47
C PRO A 115 -19.98 -10.69 -12.65
N ASN A 116 -20.96 -11.27 -13.29
CA ASN A 116 -21.03 -12.73 -13.52
C ASN A 116 -19.80 -13.29 -14.27
N LYS A 117 -19.22 -12.51 -15.19
CA LYS A 117 -17.99 -12.89 -15.89
C LYS A 117 -16.84 -13.10 -14.89
N VAL A 118 -16.65 -12.17 -13.95
CA VAL A 118 -15.61 -12.25 -12.92
C VAL A 118 -15.88 -13.42 -11.97
N LYS A 119 -17.12 -13.60 -11.50
CA LYS A 119 -17.50 -14.77 -10.69
C LYS A 119 -17.16 -16.10 -11.37
N ASN A 120 -17.39 -16.20 -12.68
CA ASN A 120 -17.05 -17.41 -13.42
C ASN A 120 -15.53 -17.62 -13.54
N MET A 121 -14.74 -16.54 -13.69
CA MET A 121 -13.28 -16.63 -13.71
C MET A 121 -12.73 -17.08 -12.36
N ILE A 122 -13.20 -16.47 -11.27
CA ILE A 122 -12.85 -16.86 -9.89
C ILE A 122 -13.15 -18.32 -9.64
N ARG A 123 -14.37 -18.81 -10.02
CA ARG A 123 -14.76 -20.21 -9.85
C ARG A 123 -13.87 -21.16 -10.65
N ARG A 124 -13.41 -20.78 -11.84
CA ARG A 124 -12.46 -21.61 -12.61
C ARG A 124 -11.10 -21.64 -11.92
N ALA A 125 -10.57 -20.49 -11.56
CA ALA A 125 -9.29 -20.42 -10.86
C ALA A 125 -9.32 -21.24 -9.56
N SER A 126 -10.39 -21.18 -8.77
CA SER A 126 -10.51 -21.94 -7.52
C SER A 126 -10.54 -23.46 -7.69
N CYS A 127 -10.76 -23.98 -8.91
CA CYS A 127 -10.62 -25.41 -9.22
C CYS A 127 -9.18 -25.81 -9.55
N GLU A 128 -8.32 -24.87 -9.89
CA GLU A 128 -6.95 -25.09 -10.38
C GLU A 128 -5.88 -24.73 -9.36
N VAL A 129 -6.21 -23.86 -8.39
CA VAL A 129 -5.27 -23.40 -7.37
C VAL A 129 -5.83 -23.54 -5.97
N SER A 130 -4.95 -23.77 -5.00
CA SER A 130 -5.24 -23.66 -3.56
C SER A 130 -4.79 -22.31 -3.04
N ILE A 131 -5.57 -21.73 -2.11
CA ILE A 131 -5.23 -20.46 -1.44
C ILE A 131 -4.72 -20.75 -0.03
N GLU A 132 -3.61 -20.12 0.32
CA GLU A 132 -2.99 -20.19 1.64
C GLU A 132 -2.73 -18.79 2.18
N HIS A 133 -2.91 -18.60 3.48
CA HIS A 133 -2.55 -17.36 4.16
C HIS A 133 -1.25 -17.55 4.95
N SER A 134 -0.36 -16.56 4.89
CA SER A 134 0.91 -16.55 5.62
C SER A 134 1.28 -15.11 6.02
N ASN A 135 2.10 -14.98 7.04
CA ASN A 135 2.80 -13.75 7.38
C ASN A 135 4.32 -13.88 7.18
N ILE A 136 4.77 -14.97 6.58
CA ILE A 136 6.19 -15.27 6.35
C ILE A 136 6.47 -15.28 4.85
N LEU A 137 7.33 -14.39 4.41
CA LEU A 137 7.80 -14.34 3.03
C LEU A 137 8.98 -15.30 2.87
N SER A 138 8.79 -16.33 2.05
CA SER A 138 9.78 -17.38 1.77
C SER A 138 10.65 -17.03 0.55
N ASP A 139 11.64 -17.89 0.25
CA ASP A 139 12.47 -17.74 -0.95
C ASP A 139 11.68 -17.97 -2.25
N GLU A 140 10.55 -18.69 -2.22
CA GLU A 140 9.64 -18.80 -3.38
C GLU A 140 9.07 -17.43 -3.75
N HIS A 141 8.64 -16.63 -2.76
CA HIS A 141 8.11 -15.28 -2.97
C HIS A 141 9.19 -14.35 -3.55
N LYS A 142 10.41 -14.37 -2.97
CA LYS A 142 11.55 -13.57 -3.48
C LYS A 142 11.86 -13.91 -4.95
N ARG A 143 11.80 -15.22 -5.27
CA ARG A 143 11.96 -15.68 -6.65
C ARG A 143 10.87 -15.14 -7.57
N LEU A 144 9.61 -15.15 -7.14
CA LEU A 144 8.51 -14.57 -7.93
C LEU A 144 8.68 -13.08 -8.15
N ILE A 145 9.08 -12.33 -7.11
CA ILE A 145 9.39 -10.89 -7.24
C ILE A 145 10.48 -10.68 -8.30
N SER A 146 11.58 -11.46 -8.24
CA SER A 146 12.67 -11.35 -9.22
C SER A 146 12.22 -11.68 -10.64
N ILE A 147 11.36 -12.70 -10.80
CA ILE A 147 10.78 -13.05 -12.11
C ILE A 147 9.92 -11.91 -12.63
N PHE A 148 9.02 -11.38 -11.79
CA PHE A 148 8.17 -10.25 -12.15
C PHE A 148 8.99 -9.05 -12.62
N LEU A 149 10.02 -8.66 -11.88
CA LEU A 149 10.88 -7.53 -12.23
C LEU A 149 11.65 -7.77 -13.54
N ASN A 150 12.06 -9.00 -13.83
CA ASN A 150 12.76 -9.34 -15.06
C ASN A 150 11.84 -9.40 -16.30
N GLU A 151 10.56 -9.71 -16.11
CA GLU A 151 9.58 -9.85 -17.20
C GLU A 151 8.86 -8.54 -17.53
N HIS A 152 8.98 -7.51 -16.67
CA HIS A 152 8.33 -6.21 -16.85
C HIS A 152 9.39 -5.11 -16.99
N ASP A 153 9.18 -4.22 -17.94
CA ASP A 153 9.98 -3.00 -18.08
C ASP A 153 9.50 -1.96 -17.04
N VAL A 154 9.99 -2.11 -15.82
CA VAL A 154 9.65 -1.23 -14.69
C VAL A 154 10.72 -0.15 -14.51
N ASN A 155 10.31 1.04 -14.08
CA ASN A 155 11.27 2.08 -13.72
C ASN A 155 11.99 1.74 -12.40
N SER A 156 13.10 2.45 -12.14
CA SER A 156 13.93 2.22 -10.94
C SER A 156 13.19 2.42 -9.61
N GLU A 157 12.17 3.27 -9.58
CA GLU A 157 11.36 3.51 -8.37
C GLU A 157 10.46 2.30 -8.08
N THR A 158 9.80 1.78 -9.11
CA THR A 158 8.99 0.55 -9.01
C THR A 158 9.86 -0.64 -8.63
N GLU A 159 11.03 -0.80 -9.28
CA GLU A 159 12.00 -1.84 -8.95
C GLU A 159 12.42 -1.77 -7.48
N TYR A 160 12.75 -0.57 -6.97
CA TYR A 160 13.08 -0.35 -5.57
C TYR A 160 11.93 -0.79 -4.65
N ILE A 161 10.69 -0.35 -4.93
CA ILE A 161 9.52 -0.68 -4.12
C ILE A 161 9.30 -2.20 -4.05
N PHE A 162 9.37 -2.91 -5.17
CA PHE A 162 9.22 -4.38 -5.20
C PHE A 162 10.34 -5.10 -4.45
N ASN A 163 11.58 -4.62 -4.54
CA ASN A 163 12.70 -5.16 -3.79
C ASN A 163 12.58 -4.91 -2.27
N MET A 164 11.78 -3.93 -1.84
CA MET A 164 11.51 -3.67 -0.42
C MET A 164 10.38 -4.53 0.17
N ILE A 165 9.60 -5.26 -0.64
CA ILE A 165 8.51 -6.14 -0.16
C ILE A 165 8.98 -7.11 0.95
N PRO A 166 10.11 -7.84 0.82
CA PRO A 166 10.58 -8.74 1.87
C PRO A 166 10.86 -8.03 3.19
N THR A 167 11.46 -6.85 3.12
CA THR A 167 11.76 -6.02 4.30
C THR A 167 10.48 -5.54 4.97
N TYR A 168 9.51 -5.07 4.18
CA TYR A 168 8.21 -4.62 4.67
C TYR A 168 7.46 -5.75 5.37
N VAL A 169 7.28 -6.90 4.70
CA VAL A 169 6.55 -8.04 5.29
C VAL A 169 7.23 -8.55 6.57
N SER A 170 8.56 -8.49 6.66
CA SER A 170 9.29 -8.92 7.86
C SER A 170 9.12 -7.97 9.05
N LYS A 171 8.85 -6.69 8.81
CA LYS A 171 8.67 -5.66 9.84
C LYS A 171 7.22 -5.50 10.28
N SER A 172 6.28 -5.62 9.34
CA SER A 172 4.86 -5.45 9.61
C SER A 172 4.31 -6.61 10.43
N LYS A 173 3.51 -6.27 11.45
CA LYS A 173 2.73 -7.23 12.27
C LYS A 173 1.37 -7.53 11.68
N THR A 174 0.93 -6.76 10.70
CA THR A 174 -0.42 -6.76 10.15
C THR A 174 -0.46 -7.05 8.65
N ALA A 175 0.71 -7.12 7.99
CA ALA A 175 0.81 -7.60 6.62
C ALA A 175 0.48 -9.10 6.55
N CYS A 176 -0.31 -9.47 5.54
CA CYS A 176 -0.72 -10.84 5.26
C CYS A 176 -0.41 -11.18 3.81
N LEU A 177 0.21 -12.33 3.59
CA LEU A 177 0.39 -12.92 2.26
C LEU A 177 -0.79 -13.81 1.95
N ILE A 178 -1.39 -13.63 0.79
CA ILE A 178 -2.43 -14.49 0.22
C ILE A 178 -1.80 -15.20 -0.97
N ASN A 179 -1.52 -16.49 -0.82
CA ASN A 179 -0.74 -17.29 -1.76
C ASN A 179 -1.65 -18.15 -2.61
N ALA A 180 -1.41 -18.20 -3.92
CA ALA A 180 -2.04 -19.15 -4.84
C ALA A 180 -1.02 -20.21 -5.27
N ARG A 181 -1.33 -21.49 -4.99
CA ARG A 181 -0.50 -22.63 -5.38
C ARG A 181 -1.21 -23.49 -6.42
N ASP A 182 -0.46 -23.95 -7.41
CA ASP A 182 -0.93 -24.91 -8.40
C ASP A 182 -1.10 -26.33 -7.82
N ALA A 183 -1.63 -27.27 -8.60
CA ALA A 183 -1.83 -28.66 -8.20
C ALA A 183 -0.53 -29.40 -7.82
N ASN A 184 0.64 -28.87 -8.19
CA ASN A 184 1.94 -29.40 -7.83
C ASN A 184 2.52 -28.76 -6.55
N GLY A 185 1.74 -27.88 -5.88
CA GLY A 185 2.17 -27.14 -4.69
C GLY A 185 3.10 -25.94 -4.99
N ARG A 186 3.30 -25.57 -6.26
CA ARG A 186 4.14 -24.43 -6.66
C ARG A 186 3.40 -23.13 -6.38
N LEU A 187 4.09 -22.17 -5.77
CA LEU A 187 3.60 -20.80 -5.66
C LEU A 187 3.62 -20.14 -7.05
N ILE A 188 2.44 -19.80 -7.59
CA ILE A 188 2.28 -19.19 -8.91
C ILE A 188 1.86 -17.73 -8.87
N ALA A 189 1.26 -17.28 -7.78
CA ALA A 189 0.91 -15.90 -7.54
C ALA A 189 0.79 -15.64 -6.04
N PHE A 190 0.95 -14.40 -5.64
CA PHE A 190 0.60 -13.97 -4.28
C PHE A 190 0.25 -12.49 -4.23
N ASP A 191 -0.59 -12.14 -3.25
CA ASP A 191 -0.88 -10.78 -2.84
C ASP A 191 -0.20 -10.47 -1.50
N VAL A 192 0.23 -9.23 -1.34
CA VAL A 192 0.54 -8.66 -0.03
C VAL A 192 -0.62 -7.75 0.35
N ALA A 193 -1.32 -8.13 1.40
CA ALA A 193 -2.39 -7.34 2.00
C ALA A 193 -1.92 -6.68 3.30
N GLU A 194 -2.49 -5.53 3.65
CA GLU A 194 -2.23 -4.85 4.92
C GLU A 194 -3.52 -4.59 5.67
N LEU A 195 -3.54 -4.87 6.97
CA LEU A 195 -4.75 -4.88 7.80
C LEU A 195 -4.66 -3.97 9.03
N ALA A 196 -3.61 -3.12 9.16
CA ALA A 196 -3.39 -2.24 10.31
C ALA A 196 -4.54 -1.24 10.52
N ALA A 197 -5.05 -0.64 9.46
CA ALA A 197 -6.10 0.37 9.56
C ALA A 197 -7.42 -0.22 10.04
N GLU A 198 -8.14 0.50 10.91
CA GLU A 198 -9.40 0.02 11.48
C GLU A 198 -10.49 -0.19 10.42
N LYS A 199 -10.67 0.77 9.52
CA LYS A 199 -11.75 0.77 8.52
C LYS A 199 -11.35 0.22 7.16
N TYR A 200 -10.04 0.13 6.87
CA TYR A 200 -9.51 -0.23 5.56
C TYR A 200 -8.66 -1.50 5.62
N ALA A 201 -8.78 -2.34 4.61
CA ALA A 201 -7.74 -3.26 4.18
C ALA A 201 -7.06 -2.68 2.92
N PHE A 202 -5.79 -2.99 2.72
CA PHE A 202 -5.03 -2.51 1.56
C PHE A 202 -4.55 -3.68 0.72
N TYR A 203 -4.76 -3.57 -0.58
CA TYR A 203 -4.15 -4.40 -1.60
C TYR A 203 -2.81 -3.77 -1.98
N MET A 204 -1.73 -4.23 -1.34
CA MET A 204 -0.44 -3.57 -1.45
C MET A 204 0.33 -3.98 -2.70
N PHE A 205 0.40 -5.27 -2.95
CA PHE A 205 1.15 -5.83 -4.09
C PHE A 205 0.46 -7.08 -4.61
N ASN A 206 0.51 -7.26 -5.94
CA ASN A 206 0.15 -8.49 -6.61
C ASN A 206 1.34 -8.94 -7.46
N VAL A 207 1.78 -10.18 -7.29
CA VAL A 207 2.91 -10.76 -8.01
C VAL A 207 2.47 -12.08 -8.63
N ILE A 208 2.67 -12.24 -9.94
CA ILE A 208 2.24 -13.41 -10.70
C ILE A 208 3.40 -13.95 -11.51
N ASP A 209 3.54 -15.27 -11.55
CA ASP A 209 4.39 -15.96 -12.51
C ASP A 209 3.60 -16.22 -13.81
N TYR A 210 3.76 -15.38 -14.81
CA TYR A 210 3.03 -15.47 -16.07
C TYR A 210 3.31 -16.75 -16.86
N ARG A 211 4.39 -17.48 -16.56
CA ARG A 211 4.71 -18.78 -17.19
C ARG A 211 3.76 -19.91 -16.74
N TYR A 212 3.10 -19.72 -15.58
CA TYR A 212 2.17 -20.66 -14.96
C TYR A 212 0.82 -20.03 -14.64
N ILE A 213 0.46 -18.99 -15.41
CA ILE A 213 -0.76 -18.21 -15.13
C ILE A 213 -2.02 -19.08 -15.21
N VAL A 214 -2.81 -19.00 -14.17
CA VAL A 214 -4.18 -19.52 -14.15
C VAL A 214 -5.14 -18.35 -14.37
N PRO A 215 -5.94 -18.35 -15.45
CA PRO A 215 -6.87 -17.25 -15.72
C PRO A 215 -7.82 -16.99 -14.54
N GLY A 216 -7.86 -15.75 -14.05
CA GLY A 216 -8.68 -15.34 -12.90
C GLY A 216 -7.99 -15.50 -11.54
N VAL A 217 -6.71 -15.86 -11.47
CA VAL A 217 -5.99 -16.01 -10.20
C VAL A 217 -5.90 -14.69 -9.44
N SER A 218 -5.67 -13.54 -10.11
CA SER A 218 -5.66 -12.23 -9.45
C SER A 218 -7.04 -11.86 -8.90
N ASP A 219 -8.10 -12.14 -9.66
CA ASP A 219 -9.47 -11.91 -9.17
C ASP A 219 -9.77 -12.80 -7.94
N LEU A 220 -9.29 -14.05 -7.95
CA LEU A 220 -9.44 -14.96 -6.81
C LEU A 220 -8.68 -14.47 -5.58
N LEU A 221 -7.43 -14.02 -5.72
CA LEU A 221 -6.63 -13.44 -4.63
C LEU A 221 -7.29 -12.18 -4.07
N LEU A 222 -7.75 -11.27 -4.93
CA LEU A 222 -8.47 -10.07 -4.50
C LEU A 222 -9.78 -10.43 -3.77
N MET A 223 -10.52 -11.43 -4.24
CA MET A 223 -11.73 -11.90 -3.53
C MET A 223 -11.41 -12.49 -2.17
N GLU A 224 -10.30 -13.17 -2.01
CA GLU A 224 -9.85 -13.67 -0.72
C GLU A 224 -9.47 -12.52 0.23
N LEU A 225 -8.79 -11.47 -0.28
CA LEU A 225 -8.56 -10.24 0.49
C LEU A 225 -9.86 -9.57 0.91
N ILE A 226 -10.84 -9.45 0.01
CA ILE A 226 -12.17 -8.89 0.31
C ILE A 226 -12.83 -9.70 1.43
N SER A 227 -12.87 -11.03 1.30
CA SER A 227 -13.43 -11.92 2.32
C SER A 227 -12.70 -11.79 3.67
N LEU A 228 -11.37 -11.64 3.65
CA LEU A 228 -10.59 -11.40 4.84
C LEU A 228 -10.91 -10.04 5.48
N ALA A 229 -11.05 -8.99 4.66
CA ALA A 229 -11.43 -7.66 5.10
C ALA A 229 -12.82 -7.66 5.79
N GLU A 230 -13.80 -8.35 5.20
CA GLU A 230 -15.14 -8.52 5.78
C GLU A 230 -15.08 -9.26 7.13
N ARG A 231 -14.35 -10.39 7.20
CA ARG A 231 -14.15 -11.13 8.48
C ARG A 231 -13.48 -10.29 9.57
N LYS A 232 -12.64 -9.31 9.17
CA LYS A 232 -11.97 -8.37 10.08
C LYS A 232 -12.77 -7.10 10.36
N GLY A 233 -14.02 -7.02 9.87
CA GLY A 233 -14.90 -5.86 10.09
C GLY A 233 -14.49 -4.58 9.37
N LYS A 234 -13.71 -4.69 8.30
CA LYS A 234 -13.33 -3.53 7.48
C LYS A 234 -14.52 -3.05 6.64
N ASN A 235 -14.53 -1.76 6.33
CA ASN A 235 -15.56 -1.14 5.49
C ASN A 235 -15.12 -1.02 4.03
N PHE A 236 -13.80 -0.95 3.81
CA PHE A 236 -13.22 -0.65 2.51
C PHE A 236 -12.01 -1.53 2.22
N VAL A 237 -11.76 -1.77 0.93
CA VAL A 237 -10.48 -2.23 0.41
C VAL A 237 -9.91 -1.12 -0.47
N ASN A 238 -8.74 -0.59 -0.12
CA ASN A 238 -7.97 0.31 -0.97
C ASN A 238 -7.13 -0.53 -1.93
N LEU A 239 -7.25 -0.28 -3.23
CA LEU A 239 -6.57 -1.00 -4.31
C LEU A 239 -5.25 -0.34 -4.72
N GLY A 240 -4.82 0.70 -3.99
CA GLY A 240 -3.63 1.47 -4.34
C GLY A 240 -3.83 2.37 -5.55
N LEU A 241 -2.72 2.70 -6.21
CA LEU A 241 -2.69 3.50 -7.42
C LEU A 241 -3.00 2.62 -8.65
N GLY A 242 -3.71 3.18 -9.62
CA GLY A 242 -4.04 2.48 -10.86
C GLY A 242 -2.84 2.41 -11.82
N ILE A 243 -1.88 1.54 -11.53
CA ILE A 243 -0.63 1.41 -12.31
C ILE A 243 -0.87 0.85 -13.72
N ASN A 244 -2.03 0.30 -14.00
CA ASN A 244 -2.35 -0.32 -15.30
C ASN A 244 -3.12 0.66 -16.19
N LYS A 245 -2.42 1.53 -16.87
CA LYS A 245 -2.91 2.22 -18.07
C LYS A 245 -2.17 1.74 -19.29
#